data_1c91c10a2b4e3f4d61bbad07e2d5b586
#
_entry.id   1c91c10a2b4e3f4d61bbad07e2d5b586
#
_cell.length_a   1.000
_cell.length_b   1.000
_cell.length_c   1.000
_cell.angle_alpha   90.00
_cell.angle_beta   90.00
_cell.angle_gamma   90.00
#
_symmetry.space_group_name_H-M   'P 1'
#
loop_
_entity.id
_entity.type
_entity.pdbx_description
1 polymer ?
#
loop_
_entity_poly.entity_id
_entity_poly.type
_entity_poly.pdbx_seq_one_letter_code
_entity_poly.pdbx_strand_id
1 'polypeptide(L)'
;MEDNLSSHSIIIDGRRIINEYNKIYDGLGFISANNSSRLLMDYKDEHPQSYWEILKYVFGDDGLALNLFKLELGADIDSSSGTEPAVKRFEDEPADVRRGAGFRLAAD
;
A
#
# COMPACT_ATOMS: atom_id res chain seq x y z
N MET A 1 32.14 -14.14 -30.03
CA MET A 1 30.93 -13.39 -30.41
C MET A 1 30.66 -12.42 -29.29
N GLU A 2 31.16 -11.20 -29.40
CA GLU A 2 30.96 -10.16 -28.39
C GLU A 2 29.55 -9.60 -28.58
N ASP A 3 28.67 -9.87 -27.62
CA ASP A 3 27.35 -9.25 -27.56
C ASP A 3 27.53 -7.75 -27.32
N ASN A 4 27.36 -6.99 -28.38
CA ASN A 4 27.35 -5.55 -28.37
C ASN A 4 26.05 -5.08 -27.70
N LEU A 5 26.01 -5.10 -26.35
CA LEU A 5 24.94 -4.53 -25.56
C LEU A 5 24.96 -3.01 -25.77
N SER A 6 24.14 -2.51 -26.70
CA SER A 6 23.93 -1.10 -26.85
C SER A 6 23.28 -0.56 -25.56
N SER A 7 24.01 0.25 -24.79
CA SER A 7 23.46 0.93 -23.64
C SER A 7 22.57 2.11 -24.11
N HIS A 8 21.30 2.08 -23.69
CA HIS A 8 20.40 3.22 -23.88
C HIS A 8 20.33 4.00 -22.58
N SER A 9 20.57 5.30 -22.63
CA SER A 9 20.38 6.17 -21.48
C SER A 9 19.11 7.01 -21.64
N ILE A 10 18.31 7.08 -20.58
CA ILE A 10 17.15 7.96 -20.49
C ILE A 10 17.51 9.08 -19.51
N ILE A 11 17.40 10.32 -19.96
CA ILE A 11 17.62 11.49 -19.11
C ILE A 11 16.26 12.07 -18.73
N ILE A 12 15.97 12.09 -17.42
CA ILE A 12 14.81 12.76 -16.85
C ILE A 12 15.27 14.10 -16.30
N ASP A 13 14.91 15.21 -16.98
CA ASP A 13 15.21 16.56 -16.50
C ASP A 13 13.97 17.18 -15.87
N GLY A 14 13.93 17.20 -14.53
CA GLY A 14 12.81 17.75 -13.76
C GLY A 14 12.59 19.27 -13.93
N ARG A 15 13.51 19.97 -14.61
CA ARG A 15 13.33 21.40 -14.95
C ARG A 15 12.54 21.60 -16.23
N ARG A 16 12.34 20.55 -17.02
CA ARG A 16 11.53 20.55 -18.25
C ARG A 16 10.14 19.99 -17.95
N ILE A 17 9.29 20.86 -17.45
CA ILE A 17 7.89 20.50 -17.19
C ILE A 17 7.10 20.77 -18.47
N ILE A 18 6.60 19.70 -19.10
CA ILE A 18 5.65 19.79 -20.20
C ILE A 18 4.26 19.52 -19.62
N ASN A 19 3.48 20.55 -19.44
CA ASN A 19 2.11 20.44 -18.89
C ASN A 19 1.05 20.65 -19.97
N GLU A 20 1.12 19.88 -21.05
CA GLU A 20 0.17 19.99 -22.18
C GLU A 20 -1.27 19.65 -21.79
N TYR A 21 -1.47 18.90 -20.69
CA TYR A 21 -2.78 18.41 -20.28
C TYR A 21 -3.20 18.86 -18.88
N ASN A 22 -2.53 19.82 -18.27
CA ASN A 22 -2.74 20.23 -16.87
C ASN A 22 -2.74 19.05 -15.85
N LYS A 23 -1.98 18.01 -16.14
CA LYS A 23 -1.85 16.86 -15.24
C LYS A 23 -0.73 17.11 -14.25
N ILE A 24 -1.07 17.01 -12.97
CA ILE A 24 -0.11 17.06 -11.88
C ILE A 24 0.13 15.61 -11.44
N TYR A 25 1.39 15.28 -11.19
CA TYR A 25 1.74 13.99 -10.60
C TYR A 25 1.39 14.00 -9.11
N ASP A 26 0.43 13.17 -8.71
CA ASP A 26 -0.10 13.14 -7.34
C ASP A 26 0.76 12.30 -6.38
N GLY A 27 1.75 11.58 -6.88
CA GLY A 27 2.65 10.77 -6.08
C GLY A 27 2.56 9.27 -6.34
N LEU A 28 3.23 8.51 -5.50
CA LEU A 28 3.20 7.04 -5.47
C LEU A 28 2.38 6.56 -4.30
N GLY A 29 1.83 5.35 -4.42
CA GLY A 29 0.99 4.79 -3.40
C GLY A 29 1.40 3.39 -2.94
N PHE A 30 0.89 3.03 -1.78
CA PHE A 30 0.97 1.70 -1.19
C PHE A 30 -0.38 1.00 -1.34
N ILE A 31 -0.36 -0.28 -1.72
CA ILE A 31 -1.55 -1.11 -1.78
C ILE A 31 -1.51 -2.09 -0.61
N SER A 32 -2.55 -2.07 0.20
CA SER A 32 -2.80 -3.10 1.21
C SER A 32 -3.86 -4.07 0.69
N ALA A 33 -3.44 -5.29 0.39
CA ALA A 33 -4.27 -6.36 -0.14
C ALA A 33 -3.71 -7.73 0.24
N ASN A 34 -4.46 -8.80 -0.02
CA ASN A 34 -4.02 -10.18 0.18
C ASN A 34 -3.48 -10.46 1.59
N ASN A 35 -4.19 -10.02 2.62
CA ASN A 35 -3.82 -10.14 4.03
C ASN A 35 -2.54 -9.37 4.47
N SER A 36 -1.98 -8.51 3.65
CA SER A 36 -0.82 -7.71 4.07
C SER A 36 -1.15 -6.76 5.22
N SER A 37 -2.35 -6.17 5.25
CA SER A 37 -2.83 -5.38 6.38
C SER A 37 -2.90 -6.20 7.67
N ARG A 38 -3.37 -7.44 7.57
CA ARG A 38 -3.45 -8.34 8.72
C ARG A 38 -2.07 -8.64 9.29
N LEU A 39 -1.12 -8.97 8.43
CA LEU A 39 0.27 -9.20 8.84
C LEU A 39 0.84 -7.97 9.55
N LEU A 40 0.61 -6.77 9.02
CA LEU A 40 1.08 -5.53 9.65
C LEU A 40 0.40 -5.27 11.01
N MET A 41 -0.89 -5.62 11.16
CA MET A 41 -1.54 -5.52 12.47
C MET A 41 -1.00 -6.54 13.47
N ASP A 42 -0.67 -7.76 13.04
CA ASP A 42 -0.02 -8.74 13.90
C ASP A 42 1.38 -8.21 14.34
N TYR A 43 2.13 -7.57 13.44
CA TYR A 43 3.38 -6.87 13.81
C TYR A 43 3.15 -5.71 14.80
N LYS A 44 2.06 -4.95 14.64
CA LYS A 44 1.73 -3.88 15.59
C LYS A 44 1.53 -4.41 17.00
N ASP A 45 0.87 -5.57 17.13
CA ASP A 45 0.56 -6.18 18.41
C ASP A 45 1.79 -6.90 19.01
N GLU A 46 2.58 -7.62 18.20
CA GLU A 46 3.70 -8.45 18.67
C GLU A 46 5.05 -7.73 18.64
N HIS A 47 5.27 -6.84 17.66
CA HIS A 47 6.53 -6.13 17.41
C HIS A 47 6.28 -4.66 17.07
N PRO A 48 5.70 -3.86 17.99
CA PRO A 48 5.24 -2.49 17.69
C PRO A 48 6.35 -1.58 17.18
N GLN A 49 7.58 -1.74 17.66
CA GLN A 49 8.71 -0.94 17.18
C GLN A 49 8.97 -1.19 15.68
N SER A 50 9.01 -2.45 15.26
CA SER A 50 9.22 -2.84 13.86
C SER A 50 8.06 -2.37 12.98
N TYR A 51 6.83 -2.43 13.48
CA TYR A 51 5.67 -1.93 12.77
C TYR A 51 5.80 -0.44 12.44
N TRP A 52 6.08 0.41 13.43
CA TRP A 52 6.23 1.85 13.22
C TRP A 52 7.44 2.20 12.37
N GLU A 53 8.50 1.41 12.45
CA GLU A 53 9.68 1.56 11.58
C GLU A 53 9.33 1.26 10.11
N ILE A 54 8.55 0.20 9.84
CA ILE A 54 8.05 -0.12 8.50
C ILE A 54 7.20 1.04 7.95
N LEU A 55 6.24 1.56 8.73
CA LEU A 55 5.42 2.69 8.29
C LEU A 55 6.26 3.94 8.02
N LYS A 56 7.27 4.19 8.84
CA LYS A 56 8.21 5.30 8.61
C LYS A 56 8.98 5.14 7.30
N TYR A 57 9.43 3.93 6.95
CA TYR A 57 10.09 3.69 5.67
C TYR A 57 9.15 3.80 4.47
N VAL A 58 7.88 3.47 4.64
CA VAL A 58 6.89 3.53 3.56
C VAL A 58 6.37 4.96 3.35
N PHE A 59 6.00 5.66 4.41
CA PHE A 59 5.29 6.93 4.34
C PHE A 59 6.11 8.14 4.82
N GLY A 60 7.20 7.91 5.57
CA GLY A 60 8.05 8.99 6.07
C GLY A 60 8.91 9.65 5.01
N ASP A 61 9.23 10.93 5.21
CA ASP A 61 9.99 11.76 4.28
C ASP A 61 11.40 11.20 3.99
N ASP A 62 12.01 10.50 4.95
CA ASP A 62 13.32 9.86 4.81
C ASP A 62 13.24 8.46 4.16
N GLY A 63 12.04 8.00 3.82
CA GLY A 63 11.77 6.71 3.21
C GLY A 63 11.30 6.84 1.76
N LEU A 64 10.26 6.05 1.42
CA LEU A 64 9.64 6.10 0.09
C LEU A 64 8.71 7.30 -0.10
N ALA A 65 8.34 7.98 1.00
CA ALA A 65 7.45 9.13 1.02
C ALA A 65 6.15 8.90 0.22
N LEU A 66 5.57 7.71 0.33
CA LEU A 66 4.32 7.38 -0.36
C LEU A 66 3.18 8.19 0.24
N ASN A 67 2.37 8.81 -0.59
CA ASN A 67 1.30 9.71 -0.19
C ASN A 67 -0.11 9.23 -0.55
N LEU A 68 -0.21 8.06 -1.15
CA LEU A 68 -1.47 7.42 -1.48
C LEU A 68 -1.56 6.04 -0.81
N PHE A 69 -2.71 5.73 -0.27
CA PHE A 69 -2.98 4.42 0.31
C PHE A 69 -4.23 3.81 -0.32
N LYS A 70 -4.07 2.63 -0.95
CA LYS A 70 -5.18 1.87 -1.52
C LYS A 70 -5.55 0.74 -0.58
N LEU A 71 -6.75 0.82 -0.04
CA LEU A 71 -7.35 -0.18 0.83
C LEU A 71 -8.19 -1.16 0.02
N GLU A 72 -8.02 -2.46 0.27
CA GLU A 72 -8.90 -3.50 -0.24
C GLU A 72 -10.14 -3.62 0.65
N LEU A 73 -11.31 -3.57 0.03
CA LEU A 73 -12.58 -3.84 0.68
C LEU A 73 -12.93 -5.30 0.51
N GLY A 74 -12.93 -6.05 1.60
CA GLY A 74 -13.28 -7.47 1.58
C GLY A 74 -14.77 -7.71 1.38
N ALA A 75 -15.13 -8.84 0.75
CA ALA A 75 -16.50 -9.22 0.47
C ALA A 75 -16.86 -10.65 0.88
N ASP A 76 -15.94 -11.44 1.40
CA ASP A 76 -16.12 -12.85 1.82
C ASP A 76 -16.63 -13.83 0.73
N ILE A 77 -16.66 -13.42 -0.53
CA ILE A 77 -17.16 -14.28 -1.60
C ILE A 77 -16.14 -15.37 -1.95
N ASP A 78 -14.87 -14.99 -1.98
CA ASP A 78 -13.75 -15.91 -2.22
C ASP A 78 -12.52 -15.41 -1.45
N SER A 79 -12.21 -16.10 -0.35
CA SER A 79 -11.01 -15.83 0.45
C SER A 79 -9.87 -16.82 0.18
N SER A 80 -10.02 -17.71 -0.80
CA SER A 80 -9.03 -18.76 -1.11
C SER A 80 -7.70 -18.19 -1.61
N SER A 81 -7.71 -17.01 -2.20
CA SER A 81 -6.52 -16.31 -2.69
C SER A 81 -5.91 -15.31 -1.69
N GLY A 82 -6.38 -15.31 -0.44
CA GLY A 82 -5.90 -14.38 0.59
C GLY A 82 -6.49 -12.97 0.51
N THR A 83 -7.65 -12.82 -0.14
CA THR A 83 -8.38 -11.54 -0.16
C THR A 83 -8.81 -11.12 1.25
N GLU A 84 -8.90 -9.81 1.46
CA GLU A 84 -9.34 -9.26 2.76
C GLU A 84 -10.80 -9.69 3.07
N PRO A 85 -11.08 -10.15 4.29
CA PRO A 85 -12.45 -10.49 4.69
C PRO A 85 -13.30 -9.24 4.88
N ALA A 86 -14.61 -9.32 4.65
CA ALA A 86 -15.53 -8.24 4.99
C ALA A 86 -15.53 -7.96 6.50
N VAL A 87 -15.70 -6.70 6.88
CA VAL A 87 -15.76 -6.28 8.29
C VAL A 87 -16.99 -6.87 8.99
N LYS A 88 -18.09 -6.97 8.26
CA LYS A 88 -19.34 -7.63 8.67
C LYS A 88 -19.77 -8.60 7.60
N ARG A 89 -20.43 -9.68 7.98
CA ARG A 89 -21.11 -10.61 7.08
C ARG A 89 -22.59 -10.28 6.90
N PHE A 90 -23.21 -9.78 7.97
CA PHE A 90 -24.61 -9.41 8.00
C PHE A 90 -24.76 -7.99 8.55
N GLU A 91 -25.85 -7.33 8.19
CA GLU A 91 -26.08 -5.93 8.54
C GLU A 91 -26.18 -5.70 10.06
N ASP A 92 -26.77 -6.65 10.76
CA ASP A 92 -27.06 -6.59 12.20
C ASP A 92 -25.94 -7.10 13.10
N GLU A 93 -24.87 -7.72 12.52
CA GLU A 93 -23.74 -8.17 13.33
C GLU A 93 -22.78 -7.01 13.69
N PRO A 94 -22.13 -7.06 14.86
CA PRO A 94 -21.08 -6.10 15.17
C PRO A 94 -19.87 -6.28 14.24
N ALA A 95 -19.17 -5.19 13.93
CA ALA A 95 -17.92 -5.25 13.16
C ALA A 95 -16.84 -6.03 13.93
N ASP A 96 -16.23 -7.03 13.30
CA ASP A 96 -15.10 -7.77 13.88
C ASP A 96 -13.80 -7.00 13.59
N VAL A 97 -13.17 -6.51 14.65
CA VAL A 97 -11.91 -5.75 14.55
C VAL A 97 -10.75 -6.53 13.91
N ARG A 98 -10.80 -7.87 13.96
CA ARG A 98 -9.79 -8.73 13.33
C ARG A 98 -9.98 -8.81 11.82
N ARG A 99 -11.17 -8.45 11.33
CA ARG A 99 -11.55 -8.49 9.91
C ARG A 99 -11.38 -7.14 9.23
N GLY A 100 -11.11 -6.10 9.94
CA GLY A 100 -10.94 -4.74 9.42
C GLY A 100 -9.48 -4.25 9.44
N ALA A 101 -8.52 -5.16 9.27
CA ALA A 101 -7.09 -4.83 9.40
C ALA A 101 -6.66 -3.67 8.49
N GLY A 102 -7.13 -3.61 7.25
CA GLY A 102 -6.82 -2.51 6.33
C GLY A 102 -7.34 -1.16 6.79
N PHE A 103 -8.53 -1.11 7.41
CA PHE A 103 -9.06 0.14 7.97
C PHE A 103 -8.26 0.61 9.18
N ARG A 104 -7.79 -0.33 10.02
CA ARG A 104 -6.92 0.00 11.16
C ARG A 104 -5.58 0.53 10.69
N LEU A 105 -4.96 -0.12 9.69
CA LEU A 105 -3.71 0.33 9.09
C LEU A 105 -3.85 1.72 8.47
N ALA A 106 -4.98 2.01 7.81
CA ALA A 106 -5.24 3.31 7.22
C ALA A 106 -5.48 4.42 8.25
N ALA A 107 -5.82 4.07 9.48
CA ALA A 107 -6.03 5.01 10.58
C ALA A 107 -4.72 5.39 11.31
N ASP A 108 -3.69 4.56 11.22
CA ASP A 108 -2.35 4.78 11.78
C ASP A 108 -1.53 5.74 10.93
#